data_78186bc0d8186023de0df52076cb80fc
#
_entry.id   78186bc0d8186023de0df52076cb80fc
#
_cell.length_a   1.000
_cell.length_b   1.000
_cell.length_c   1.000
_cell.angle_alpha   90.00
_cell.angle_beta   90.00
_cell.angle_gamma   90.00
#
_symmetry.space_group_name_H-M   'P 1'
#
loop_
_entity.id
_entity.type
_entity.pdbx_description
1 polymer ?
#
loop_
_entity_poly.entity_id
_entity_poly.type
_entity_poly.pdbx_seq_one_letter_code
_entity_poly.pdbx_strand_id
1 'polypeptide(L)'
;MDENTKKRLDQQFAFIREIDREKFIGRQTYLSDGRRKENDAEHAWHMAIMTMLLSEYANEPIDVLHTIGMLLIHDLVEIDAGDTYAYDEEGKKTQADREKKAADRIYGLLPEEQGKMLYDLWLEFEAQKTPEAKFARVMDNLQPMMLNAATDGKAWVEHGVHLAQIMKRNEHTAEYSETLMEYAREMFIQPNLDNGHI
;
A
#
# COMPACT_ATOMS: atom_id res chain seq x y z
N MET A 1 -21.69 16.27 28.26
CA MET A 1 -21.59 15.95 26.82
C MET A 1 -22.98 15.58 26.36
N ASP A 2 -23.48 16.19 25.28
CA ASP A 2 -24.78 15.87 24.72
C ASP A 2 -24.80 14.49 24.04
N GLU A 3 -26.00 13.95 23.80
CA GLU A 3 -26.18 12.59 23.25
C GLU A 3 -25.65 12.46 21.81
N ASN A 4 -25.79 13.50 20.98
CA ASN A 4 -25.32 13.49 19.61
C ASN A 4 -23.78 13.44 19.55
N THR A 5 -23.11 14.27 20.36
CA THR A 5 -21.63 14.26 20.49
C THR A 5 -21.17 12.89 20.98
N LYS A 6 -21.86 12.30 21.97
CA LYS A 6 -21.50 10.97 22.48
C LYS A 6 -21.61 9.90 21.38
N LYS A 7 -22.73 9.85 20.66
CA LYS A 7 -22.95 8.91 19.56
C LYS A 7 -21.88 9.02 18.48
N ARG A 8 -21.53 10.26 18.10
CA ARG A 8 -20.47 10.52 17.10
C ARG A 8 -19.11 10.00 17.55
N LEU A 9 -18.74 10.28 18.80
CA LEU A 9 -17.48 9.76 19.37
C LEU A 9 -17.49 8.24 19.48
N ASP A 10 -18.63 7.63 19.84
CA ASP A 10 -18.75 6.17 19.90
C ASP A 10 -18.45 5.53 18.53
N GLN A 11 -18.94 6.11 17.43
CA GLN A 11 -18.65 5.66 16.07
C GLN A 11 -17.17 5.85 15.71
N GLN A 12 -16.61 7.03 15.96
CA GLN A 12 -15.21 7.32 15.67
C GLN A 12 -14.27 6.40 16.45
N PHE A 13 -14.52 6.18 17.75
CA PHE A 13 -13.72 5.26 18.55
C PHE A 13 -13.94 3.79 18.18
N ALA A 14 -15.11 3.42 17.66
CA ALA A 14 -15.32 2.09 17.11
C ALA A 14 -14.40 1.84 15.90
N PHE A 15 -14.35 2.80 14.97
CA PHE A 15 -13.43 2.75 13.83
C PHE A 15 -11.97 2.74 14.27
N ILE A 16 -11.54 3.64 15.19
CA ILE A 16 -10.16 3.71 15.68
C ILE A 16 -9.73 2.40 16.33
N ARG A 17 -10.63 1.71 17.05
CA ARG A 17 -10.32 0.37 17.59
C ARG A 17 -10.26 -0.69 16.51
N GLU A 18 -11.11 -0.60 15.49
CA GLU A 18 -11.14 -1.58 14.40
C GLU A 18 -9.84 -1.55 13.60
N ILE A 19 -9.34 -0.37 13.25
CA ILE A 19 -8.11 -0.24 12.46
C ILE A 19 -6.85 -0.68 13.21
N ASP A 20 -6.89 -0.87 14.53
CA ASP A 20 -5.78 -1.49 15.26
C ASP A 20 -5.49 -2.93 14.79
N ARG A 21 -6.49 -3.58 14.16
CA ARG A 21 -6.35 -4.93 13.60
C ARG A 21 -5.43 -5.01 12.37
N GLU A 22 -5.21 -3.89 11.68
CA GLU A 22 -4.26 -3.79 10.57
C GLU A 22 -2.85 -4.25 10.98
N LYS A 23 -2.47 -4.04 12.23
CA LYS A 23 -1.20 -4.51 12.81
C LYS A 23 -1.05 -6.04 12.83
N PHE A 24 -2.13 -6.78 12.66
CA PHE A 24 -2.12 -8.24 12.66
C PHE A 24 -2.18 -8.84 11.24
N ILE A 25 -2.31 -8.00 10.22
CA ILE A 25 -2.27 -8.42 8.82
C ILE A 25 -0.81 -8.47 8.39
N GLY A 26 -0.34 -9.65 8.05
CA GLY A 26 1.07 -9.89 7.70
C GLY A 26 1.27 -9.94 6.20
N ARG A 27 2.25 -9.19 5.72
CA ARG A 27 2.68 -9.12 4.32
C ARG A 27 3.71 -10.21 4.01
N GLN A 28 4.04 -10.38 2.73
CA GLN A 28 5.10 -11.32 2.34
C GLN A 28 6.50 -10.68 2.37
N THR A 29 6.60 -9.37 2.39
CA THR A 29 7.85 -8.62 2.42
C THR A 29 8.50 -8.66 3.80
N TYR A 30 9.81 -8.88 3.86
CA TYR A 30 10.58 -8.83 5.10
C TYR A 30 10.95 -7.39 5.48
N LEU A 31 11.08 -7.12 6.78
CA LEU A 31 11.78 -5.92 7.26
C LEU A 31 13.24 -5.94 6.80
N SER A 32 13.88 -4.77 6.76
CA SER A 32 15.24 -4.60 6.24
C SER A 32 16.32 -5.45 6.93
N ASP A 33 16.07 -5.94 8.15
CA ASP A 33 16.95 -6.86 8.87
C ASP A 33 16.72 -8.34 8.52
N GLY A 34 15.71 -8.64 7.70
CA GLY A 34 15.35 -9.98 7.23
C GLY A 34 14.83 -10.94 8.30
N ARG A 35 14.54 -10.48 9.53
CA ARG A 35 14.17 -11.37 10.65
C ARG A 35 12.71 -11.74 10.68
N ARG A 36 11.83 -10.82 10.33
CA ARG A 36 10.38 -11.06 10.23
C ARG A 36 9.78 -10.31 9.06
N LYS A 37 8.60 -10.74 8.66
CA LYS A 37 7.78 -10.00 7.69
C LYS A 37 7.18 -8.76 8.34
N GLU A 38 6.94 -7.73 7.54
CA GLU A 38 6.23 -6.52 7.98
C GLU A 38 4.71 -6.78 8.09
N ASN A 39 3.98 -5.88 8.72
CA ASN A 39 2.53 -5.81 8.68
C ASN A 39 2.07 -4.56 7.91
N ASP A 40 0.76 -4.48 7.58
CA ASP A 40 0.22 -3.39 6.76
C ASP A 40 0.37 -2.02 7.41
N ALA A 41 0.23 -1.92 8.74
CA ALA A 41 0.42 -0.65 9.44
C ALA A 41 1.87 -0.14 9.34
N GLU A 42 2.88 -1.04 9.37
CA GLU A 42 4.28 -0.70 9.16
C GLU A 42 4.54 -0.28 7.73
N HIS A 43 3.94 -0.97 6.76
CA HIS A 43 3.97 -0.63 5.35
C HIS A 43 3.38 0.76 5.09
N ALA A 44 2.16 1.02 5.53
CA ALA A 44 1.48 2.30 5.36
C ALA A 44 2.27 3.47 5.98
N TRP A 45 2.78 3.31 7.22
CA TRP A 45 3.63 4.30 7.85
C TRP A 45 4.89 4.59 7.05
N HIS A 46 5.57 3.55 6.57
CA HIS A 46 6.81 3.68 5.81
C HIS A 46 6.59 4.45 4.50
N MET A 47 5.54 4.10 3.75
CA MET A 47 5.17 4.80 2.52
C MET A 47 4.77 6.26 2.74
N ALA A 48 4.11 6.57 3.86
CA ALA A 48 3.77 7.95 4.21
C ALA A 48 5.04 8.81 4.36
N ILE A 49 6.09 8.29 5.03
CA ILE A 49 7.38 8.96 5.14
C ILE A 49 8.10 9.03 3.79
N MET A 50 8.10 7.95 3.01
CA MET A 50 8.66 7.97 1.65
C MET A 50 8.02 9.05 0.79
N THR A 51 6.70 9.20 0.83
CA THR A 51 5.98 10.24 0.07
C THR A 51 6.43 11.64 0.45
N MET A 52 6.62 11.94 1.74
CA MET A 52 7.12 13.25 2.21
C MET A 52 8.49 13.59 1.61
N LEU A 53 9.35 12.59 1.43
CA LEU A 53 10.73 12.77 0.95
C LEU A 53 10.85 12.70 -0.58
N LEU A 54 10.04 11.85 -1.23
CA LEU A 54 10.20 11.49 -2.64
C LEU A 54 9.19 12.19 -3.56
N SER A 55 8.29 13.00 -3.03
CA SER A 55 7.27 13.72 -3.81
C SER A 55 7.86 14.62 -4.90
N GLU A 56 9.09 15.10 -4.73
CA GLU A 56 9.81 15.90 -5.72
C GLU A 56 10.11 15.13 -7.03
N TYR A 57 10.03 13.78 -7.01
CA TYR A 57 10.26 12.91 -8.16
C TYR A 57 8.96 12.46 -8.84
N ALA A 58 7.80 12.96 -8.45
CA ALA A 58 6.56 12.73 -9.18
C ALA A 58 6.61 13.42 -10.54
N ASN A 59 6.17 12.75 -11.62
CA ASN A 59 6.16 13.33 -12.96
C ASN A 59 5.14 14.48 -13.09
N GLU A 60 4.10 14.49 -12.27
CA GLU A 60 3.09 15.55 -12.19
C GLU A 60 3.05 16.11 -10.76
N PRO A 61 2.73 17.42 -10.57
CA PRO A 61 2.55 17.96 -9.22
C PRO A 61 1.45 17.22 -8.44
N ILE A 62 1.71 16.93 -7.17
CA ILE A 62 0.79 16.21 -6.27
C ILE A 62 0.53 17.00 -4.98
N ASP A 63 -0.65 16.80 -4.38
CA ASP A 63 -0.89 17.15 -2.98
C ASP A 63 -0.32 16.04 -2.09
N VAL A 64 0.78 16.35 -1.43
CA VAL A 64 1.52 15.41 -0.56
C VAL A 64 0.66 14.91 0.60
N LEU A 65 -0.13 15.79 1.24
CA LEU A 65 -0.97 15.38 2.37
C LEU A 65 -2.13 14.48 1.93
N HIS A 66 -2.71 14.76 0.77
CA HIS A 66 -3.75 13.94 0.18
C HIS A 66 -3.20 12.54 -0.17
N THR A 67 -2.03 12.49 -0.81
CA THR A 67 -1.34 11.23 -1.14
C THR A 67 -1.00 10.40 0.11
N ILE A 68 -0.49 11.05 1.17
CA ILE A 68 -0.24 10.39 2.46
C ILE A 68 -1.54 9.84 3.06
N GLY A 69 -2.63 10.63 3.01
CA GLY A 69 -3.95 10.18 3.46
C GLY A 69 -4.39 8.89 2.75
N MET A 70 -4.22 8.81 1.44
CA MET A 70 -4.49 7.61 0.65
C MET A 70 -3.69 6.40 1.15
N LEU A 71 -2.37 6.57 1.29
CA LEU A 71 -1.45 5.50 1.71
C LEU A 71 -1.70 4.99 3.13
N LEU A 72 -2.19 5.85 4.03
CA LEU A 72 -2.52 5.45 5.39
C LEU A 72 -3.81 4.65 5.51
N ILE A 73 -4.65 4.64 4.46
CA ILE A 73 -5.97 3.97 4.56
C ILE A 73 -6.16 2.88 3.50
N HIS A 74 -5.29 2.77 2.49
CA HIS A 74 -5.55 1.92 1.32
C HIS A 74 -5.66 0.43 1.68
N ASP A 75 -4.84 -0.06 2.62
CA ASP A 75 -4.81 -1.47 3.06
C ASP A 75 -5.73 -1.75 4.26
N LEU A 76 -6.45 -0.75 4.84
CA LEU A 76 -7.41 -1.00 5.92
C LEU A 76 -8.47 -2.04 5.55
N VAL A 77 -8.80 -2.15 4.28
CA VAL A 77 -9.73 -3.15 3.74
C VAL A 77 -9.22 -4.58 3.93
N GLU A 78 -7.92 -4.78 4.07
CA GLU A 78 -7.30 -6.08 4.27
C GLU A 78 -7.58 -6.67 5.67
N ILE A 79 -8.04 -5.87 6.62
CA ILE A 79 -8.54 -6.35 7.92
C ILE A 79 -9.58 -7.46 7.76
N ASP A 80 -10.42 -7.38 6.73
CA ASP A 80 -11.43 -8.39 6.42
C ASP A 80 -11.10 -9.19 5.16
N ALA A 81 -10.48 -8.53 4.16
CA ALA A 81 -10.15 -9.16 2.89
C ALA A 81 -8.91 -10.07 2.98
N GLY A 82 -7.98 -9.75 3.91
CA GLY A 82 -6.65 -10.35 3.98
C GLY A 82 -5.71 -9.82 2.89
N ASP A 83 -4.41 -9.73 3.21
CA ASP A 83 -3.38 -9.36 2.23
C ASP A 83 -3.40 -10.35 1.05
N THR A 84 -3.47 -9.83 -0.15
CA THR A 84 -3.35 -10.61 -1.38
C THR A 84 -1.97 -10.39 -1.97
N TYR A 85 -1.11 -11.41 -1.86
CA TYR A 85 0.25 -11.30 -2.37
C TYR A 85 0.29 -10.85 -3.83
N ALA A 86 1.12 -9.85 -4.10
CA ALA A 86 1.16 -9.17 -5.40
C ALA A 86 1.40 -10.09 -6.61
N TYR A 87 1.92 -11.29 -6.41
CA TYR A 87 2.18 -12.30 -7.44
C TYR A 87 1.24 -13.51 -7.37
N ASP A 88 0.22 -13.49 -6.50
CA ASP A 88 -0.83 -14.52 -6.41
C ASP A 88 -1.95 -14.24 -7.41
N GLU A 89 -1.86 -14.80 -8.60
CA GLU A 89 -2.84 -14.61 -9.69
C GLU A 89 -4.22 -15.24 -9.36
N GLU A 90 -4.28 -16.26 -8.49
CA GLU A 90 -5.57 -16.85 -8.08
C GLU A 90 -6.26 -15.97 -7.03
N GLY A 91 -5.53 -15.49 -6.03
CA GLY A 91 -6.04 -14.58 -5.00
C GLY A 91 -6.61 -13.29 -5.59
N LYS A 92 -5.98 -12.74 -6.61
CA LYS A 92 -6.42 -11.52 -7.32
C LYS A 92 -7.81 -11.65 -7.96
N LYS A 93 -8.25 -12.83 -8.37
CA LYS A 93 -9.56 -13.00 -9.02
C LYS A 93 -10.75 -12.61 -8.14
N THR A 94 -10.62 -12.68 -6.83
CA THR A 94 -11.67 -12.35 -5.88
C THR A 94 -11.33 -11.11 -5.04
N GLN A 95 -10.14 -10.54 -5.20
CA GLN A 95 -9.61 -9.44 -4.38
C GLN A 95 -10.55 -8.25 -4.38
N ALA A 96 -10.91 -7.71 -5.55
CA ALA A 96 -11.76 -6.54 -5.67
C ALA A 96 -13.12 -6.70 -4.97
N ASP A 97 -13.75 -7.89 -5.07
CA ASP A 97 -15.04 -8.16 -4.40
C ASP A 97 -14.89 -8.27 -2.88
N ARG A 98 -13.77 -8.84 -2.39
CA ARG A 98 -13.48 -8.95 -0.96
C ARG A 98 -13.19 -7.59 -0.37
N GLU A 99 -12.32 -6.81 -1.00
CA GLU A 99 -11.93 -5.46 -0.57
C GLU A 99 -13.12 -4.50 -0.59
N LYS A 100 -13.98 -4.56 -1.63
CA LYS A 100 -15.18 -3.74 -1.66
C LYS A 100 -16.11 -4.02 -0.49
N LYS A 101 -16.34 -5.29 -0.13
CA LYS A 101 -17.17 -5.66 1.03
C LYS A 101 -16.53 -5.18 2.34
N ALA A 102 -15.20 -5.28 2.44
CA ALA A 102 -14.44 -4.80 3.58
C ALA A 102 -14.56 -3.28 3.71
N ALA A 103 -14.39 -2.53 2.62
CA ALA A 103 -14.56 -1.08 2.57
C ALA A 103 -15.96 -0.64 3.03
N ASP A 104 -17.02 -1.29 2.49
CA ASP A 104 -18.42 -1.02 2.90
C ASP A 104 -18.60 -1.19 4.42
N ARG A 105 -18.01 -2.22 5.03
CA ARG A 105 -18.10 -2.47 6.47
C ARG A 105 -17.23 -1.51 7.29
N ILE A 106 -15.95 -1.40 6.96
CA ILE A 106 -14.97 -0.69 7.79
C ILE A 106 -15.24 0.81 7.79
N TYR A 107 -15.37 1.43 6.62
CA TYR A 107 -15.68 2.86 6.54
C TYR A 107 -17.10 3.17 7.00
N GLY A 108 -18.04 2.20 6.93
CA GLY A 108 -19.39 2.30 7.48
C GLY A 108 -19.48 2.37 9.01
N LEU A 109 -18.37 2.13 9.74
CA LEU A 109 -18.30 2.33 11.20
C LEU A 109 -18.33 3.80 11.60
N LEU A 110 -17.85 4.68 10.70
CA LEU A 110 -17.74 6.11 10.93
C LEU A 110 -19.09 6.84 10.77
N PRO A 111 -19.21 8.07 11.29
CA PRO A 111 -20.24 9.00 10.82
C PRO A 111 -20.24 9.09 9.29
N GLU A 112 -21.43 9.20 8.69
CA GLU A 112 -21.63 9.06 7.23
C GLU A 112 -20.66 9.90 6.39
N GLU A 113 -20.48 11.18 6.75
CA GLU A 113 -19.60 12.08 5.99
C GLU A 113 -18.12 11.71 6.11
N GLN A 114 -17.69 11.20 7.27
CA GLN A 114 -16.31 10.74 7.46
C GLN A 114 -16.08 9.38 6.80
N GLY A 115 -17.04 8.47 6.92
CA GLY A 115 -16.99 7.19 6.23
C GLY A 115 -16.93 7.37 4.72
N LYS A 116 -17.78 8.26 4.17
CA LYS A 116 -17.75 8.59 2.73
C LYS A 116 -16.42 9.19 2.31
N MET A 117 -15.85 10.11 3.09
CA MET A 117 -14.55 10.73 2.78
C MET A 117 -13.44 9.69 2.64
N LEU A 118 -13.33 8.74 3.59
CA LEU A 118 -12.30 7.70 3.52
C LEU A 118 -12.59 6.67 2.42
N TYR A 119 -13.86 6.36 2.19
CA TYR A 119 -14.26 5.47 1.11
C TYR A 119 -13.92 6.05 -0.27
N ASP A 120 -14.20 7.34 -0.49
CA ASP A 120 -13.88 8.04 -1.74
C ASP A 120 -12.34 8.08 -1.95
N LEU A 121 -11.57 8.30 -0.88
CA LEU A 121 -10.11 8.30 -0.91
C LEU A 121 -9.54 6.92 -1.28
N TRP A 122 -10.12 5.86 -0.75
CA TRP A 122 -9.79 4.48 -1.12
C TRP A 122 -10.12 4.19 -2.59
N LEU A 123 -11.31 4.60 -3.06
CA LEU A 123 -11.70 4.45 -4.47
C LEU A 123 -10.77 5.23 -5.41
N GLU A 124 -10.28 6.39 -4.99
CA GLU A 124 -9.31 7.17 -5.76
C GLU A 124 -7.99 6.42 -5.91
N PHE A 125 -7.48 5.82 -4.81
CA PHE A 125 -6.30 4.97 -4.84
C PHE A 125 -6.46 3.80 -5.82
N GLU A 126 -7.57 3.08 -5.75
CA GLU A 126 -7.85 1.95 -6.62
C GLU A 126 -7.99 2.35 -8.10
N ALA A 127 -8.57 3.52 -8.36
CA ALA A 127 -8.78 4.01 -9.73
C ALA A 127 -7.49 4.43 -10.44
N GLN A 128 -6.44 4.85 -9.71
CA GLN A 128 -5.13 5.30 -10.22
C GLN A 128 -5.24 6.36 -11.34
N LYS A 129 -6.21 7.29 -11.23
CA LYS A 129 -6.45 8.30 -12.28
C LYS A 129 -5.85 9.66 -11.95
N THR A 130 -5.85 10.05 -10.67
CA THR A 130 -5.27 11.33 -10.23
C THR A 130 -3.75 11.23 -10.10
N PRO A 131 -3.00 12.32 -10.22
CA PRO A 131 -1.57 12.34 -9.98
C PRO A 131 -1.20 11.77 -8.61
N GLU A 132 -2.00 12.08 -7.58
CA GLU A 132 -1.83 11.59 -6.22
C GLU A 132 -1.96 10.07 -6.13
N ALA A 133 -3.02 9.49 -6.72
CA ALA A 133 -3.24 8.04 -6.72
C ALA A 133 -2.17 7.28 -7.52
N LYS A 134 -1.71 7.85 -8.64
CA LYS A 134 -0.60 7.32 -9.43
C LYS A 134 0.69 7.30 -8.61
N PHE A 135 1.02 8.41 -7.94
CA PHE A 135 2.22 8.49 -7.11
C PHE A 135 2.12 7.62 -5.85
N ALA A 136 0.93 7.52 -5.24
CA ALA A 136 0.68 6.57 -4.16
C ALA A 136 0.97 5.13 -4.61
N ARG A 137 0.56 4.73 -5.81
CA ARG A 137 0.88 3.41 -6.39
C ARG A 137 2.38 3.22 -6.63
N VAL A 138 3.12 4.28 -6.98
CA VAL A 138 4.59 4.21 -7.06
C VAL A 138 5.18 3.86 -5.70
N MET A 139 4.72 4.49 -4.62
CA MET A 139 5.20 4.20 -3.27
C MET A 139 4.88 2.77 -2.83
N ASP A 140 3.66 2.30 -3.09
CA ASP A 140 3.22 0.93 -2.80
C ASP A 140 4.04 -0.14 -3.55
N ASN A 141 4.49 0.15 -4.76
CA ASN A 141 5.36 -0.73 -5.52
C ASN A 141 6.84 -0.61 -5.10
N LEU A 142 7.31 0.59 -4.80
CA LEU A 142 8.73 0.90 -4.54
C LEU A 142 9.18 0.39 -3.17
N GLN A 143 8.33 0.53 -2.14
CA GLN A 143 8.67 0.15 -0.77
C GLN A 143 9.04 -1.35 -0.65
N PRO A 144 8.24 -2.31 -1.18
CA PRO A 144 8.62 -3.72 -1.15
C PRO A 144 9.86 -4.04 -2.00
N MET A 145 10.07 -3.34 -3.12
CA MET A 145 11.29 -3.52 -3.91
C MET A 145 12.54 -3.13 -3.13
N MET A 146 12.50 -1.99 -2.43
CA MET A 146 13.59 -1.52 -1.58
C MET A 146 13.89 -2.52 -0.45
N LEU A 147 12.87 -3.05 0.22
CA LEU A 147 13.05 -4.04 1.28
C LEU A 147 13.57 -5.39 0.76
N ASN A 148 13.14 -5.82 -0.42
CA ASN A 148 13.72 -6.98 -1.08
C ASN A 148 15.19 -6.75 -1.43
N ALA A 149 15.57 -5.58 -1.93
CA ALA A 149 16.97 -5.26 -2.16
C ALA A 149 17.80 -5.28 -0.85
N ALA A 150 17.25 -4.78 0.25
CA ALA A 150 17.91 -4.76 1.56
C ALA A 150 18.06 -6.17 2.19
N THR A 151 17.34 -7.17 1.68
CA THR A 151 17.31 -8.54 2.21
C THR A 151 17.77 -9.59 1.18
N ASP A 152 18.59 -9.18 0.21
CA ASP A 152 19.12 -10.05 -0.86
C ASP A 152 18.01 -10.83 -1.59
N GLY A 153 16.90 -10.16 -1.89
CA GLY A 153 15.75 -10.72 -2.59
C GLY A 153 14.98 -11.78 -1.80
N LYS A 154 15.09 -11.82 -0.48
CA LYS A 154 14.62 -12.94 0.34
C LYS A 154 13.19 -13.37 0.05
N ALA A 155 12.22 -12.44 0.00
CA ALA A 155 10.84 -12.78 -0.32
C ALA A 155 10.67 -13.20 -1.79
N TRP A 156 11.41 -12.61 -2.71
CA TRP A 156 11.39 -13.01 -4.12
C TRP A 156 11.89 -14.43 -4.31
N VAL A 157 13.00 -14.79 -3.65
CA VAL A 157 13.55 -16.17 -3.68
C VAL A 157 12.57 -17.16 -3.07
N GLU A 158 12.00 -16.86 -1.90
CA GLU A 158 11.03 -17.73 -1.21
C GLU A 158 9.81 -18.05 -2.09
N HIS A 159 9.35 -17.09 -2.88
CA HIS A 159 8.16 -17.23 -3.71
C HIS A 159 8.45 -17.51 -5.19
N GLY A 160 9.72 -17.70 -5.57
CA GLY A 160 10.12 -17.97 -6.96
C GLY A 160 9.70 -16.83 -7.91
N VAL A 161 9.83 -15.59 -7.46
CA VAL A 161 9.47 -14.41 -8.28
C VAL A 161 10.56 -14.17 -9.31
N HIS A 162 10.15 -13.93 -10.56
CA HIS A 162 11.05 -13.68 -11.69
C HIS A 162 10.97 -12.21 -12.14
N LEU A 163 12.03 -11.73 -12.78
CA LEU A 163 12.14 -10.38 -13.31
C LEU A 163 10.90 -9.94 -14.11
N ALA A 164 10.34 -10.83 -14.95
CA ALA A 164 9.18 -10.50 -15.77
C ALA A 164 7.94 -10.13 -14.92
N GLN A 165 7.76 -10.76 -13.76
CA GLN A 165 6.64 -10.47 -12.84
C GLN A 165 6.87 -9.13 -12.14
N ILE A 166 8.10 -8.83 -11.72
CA ILE A 166 8.47 -7.54 -11.12
C ILE A 166 8.23 -6.42 -12.14
N MET A 167 8.70 -6.59 -13.37
CA MET A 167 8.52 -5.59 -14.44
C MET A 167 7.05 -5.37 -14.79
N LYS A 168 6.25 -6.45 -14.84
CA LYS A 168 4.80 -6.36 -15.08
C LYS A 168 4.08 -5.58 -13.97
N ARG A 169 4.39 -5.85 -12.68
CA ARG A 169 3.80 -5.09 -11.56
C ARG A 169 4.13 -3.60 -11.64
N ASN A 170 5.29 -3.26 -12.19
CA ASN A 170 5.80 -1.89 -12.27
C ASN A 170 5.67 -1.28 -13.66
N GLU A 171 4.83 -1.84 -14.54
CA GLU A 171 4.75 -1.40 -15.95
C GLU A 171 4.40 0.08 -16.13
N HIS A 172 3.60 0.66 -15.20
CA HIS A 172 3.21 2.07 -15.21
C HIS A 172 4.04 2.95 -14.28
N THR A 173 4.94 2.39 -13.47
CA THR A 173 5.72 3.16 -12.47
C THR A 173 6.52 4.29 -13.13
N ALA A 174 7.15 4.04 -14.28
CA ALA A 174 7.89 5.07 -15.01
C ALA A 174 7.00 6.20 -15.57
N GLU A 175 5.74 5.90 -15.90
CA GLU A 175 4.77 6.90 -16.37
C GLU A 175 4.40 7.88 -15.25
N TYR A 176 4.50 7.44 -13.98
CA TYR A 176 4.14 8.20 -12.79
C TYR A 176 5.36 8.83 -12.10
N SER A 177 6.52 8.17 -12.16
CA SER A 177 7.81 8.65 -11.68
C SER A 177 8.94 7.94 -12.44
N GLU A 178 9.45 8.58 -13.49
CA GLU A 178 10.55 8.06 -14.30
C GLU A 178 11.83 7.90 -13.48
N THR A 179 12.18 8.94 -12.71
CA THR A 179 13.39 8.96 -11.87
C THR A 179 13.41 7.84 -10.83
N LEU A 180 12.27 7.60 -10.14
CA LEU A 180 12.22 6.54 -9.12
C LEU A 180 12.24 5.15 -9.74
N MET A 181 11.65 4.97 -10.92
CA MET A 181 11.72 3.69 -11.61
C MET A 181 13.12 3.39 -12.14
N GLU A 182 13.84 4.40 -12.67
CA GLU A 182 15.25 4.26 -13.09
C GLU A 182 16.11 3.86 -11.88
N TYR A 183 16.00 4.60 -10.77
CA TYR A 183 16.71 4.29 -9.53
C TYR A 183 16.42 2.86 -9.03
N ALA A 184 15.14 2.46 -9.04
CA ALA A 184 14.75 1.12 -8.59
C ALA A 184 15.32 0.01 -9.48
N ARG A 185 15.41 0.23 -10.81
CA ARG A 185 16.06 -0.71 -11.73
C ARG A 185 17.53 -0.89 -11.41
N GLU A 186 18.26 0.21 -11.22
CA GLU A 186 19.70 0.17 -10.97
C GLU A 186 20.04 -0.35 -9.58
N MET A 187 19.30 0.09 -8.55
CA MET A 187 19.70 -0.12 -7.16
C MET A 187 18.99 -1.30 -6.49
N PHE A 188 17.79 -1.68 -6.95
CA PHE A 188 16.99 -2.73 -6.31
C PHE A 188 16.84 -3.97 -7.18
N ILE A 189 16.60 -3.81 -8.48
CA ILE A 189 16.32 -4.94 -9.37
C ILE A 189 17.62 -5.53 -9.92
N GLN A 190 18.49 -4.71 -10.52
CA GLN A 190 19.70 -5.20 -11.19
C GLN A 190 20.66 -6.00 -10.28
N PRO A 191 20.95 -5.56 -9.02
CA PRO A 191 21.79 -6.37 -8.13
C PRO A 191 21.20 -7.74 -7.80
N ASN A 192 19.87 -7.83 -7.66
CA ASN A 192 19.20 -9.10 -7.40
C ASN A 192 19.19 -10.02 -8.63
N LEU A 193 19.09 -9.44 -9.83
CA LEU A 193 19.23 -10.19 -11.09
C LEU A 193 20.66 -10.72 -11.25
N ASP A 194 21.69 -9.89 -11.04
CA ASP A 194 23.10 -10.27 -11.17
C ASP A 194 23.49 -11.37 -10.18
N ASN A 195 22.88 -11.40 -9.01
CA ASN A 195 23.10 -12.40 -7.96
C ASN A 195 22.21 -13.65 -8.11
N GLY A 196 21.32 -13.69 -9.10
CA GLY A 196 20.44 -14.84 -9.36
C GLY A 196 19.29 -15.02 -8.36
N HIS A 197 18.82 -13.94 -7.72
CA HIS A 197 17.70 -13.94 -6.80
C HIS A 197 16.35 -13.83 -7.52
N ILE A 198 16.33 -13.37 -8.79
CA ILE A 198 15.13 -13.16 -9.63
C ILE A 198 15.39 -13.55 -11.10
#